data_6e2e857a8fa18095eb8da5b825a727f9
#
_entry.id   6e2e857a8fa18095eb8da5b825a727f9
#
_cell.length_a   1.000
_cell.length_b   1.000
_cell.length_c   1.000
_cell.angle_alpha   90.00
_cell.angle_beta   90.00
_cell.angle_gamma   90.00
#
_symmetry.space_group_name_H-M   'P 1'
#
loop_
_entity.id
_entity.type
_entity.pdbx_description
1 polymer ?
#
loop_
_entity_poly.entity_id
_entity_poly.type
_entity_poly.pdbx_seq_one_letter_code
_entity_poly.pdbx_strand_id
1 'polypeptide(L)'
;EFGALQCVPKNPDCANCIFTNSCAALQKKKVAQLPVKSKKIKVKTRFFTYLVFEDEVHNTLIQKRTQKGIWYNLYEFPLLETETNLSTDAISDLIHKQILIENKILDISRFNETVMVHKLTHQHLNIYFWKVRVAGQLSGGIDWKSVKKLPFPIVIHNFIEAERF
;
A
#
# COMPACT_ATOMS: atom_id res chain seq x y z
N GLU A 1 -15.55 4.31 23.51
CA GLU A 1 -15.60 2.88 23.94
C GLU A 1 -16.99 2.38 24.28
N PHE A 2 -17.93 3.21 24.80
CA PHE A 2 -19.28 2.77 25.17
C PHE A 2 -20.01 2.02 24.03
N GLY A 3 -19.94 2.51 22.80
CA GLY A 3 -20.53 1.86 21.63
C GLY A 3 -19.86 0.55 21.21
N ALA A 4 -18.67 0.26 21.72
CA ALA A 4 -17.96 -1.00 21.47
C ALA A 4 -18.24 -2.06 22.54
N LEU A 5 -18.60 -1.64 23.76
CA LEU A 5 -18.75 -2.53 24.91
C LEU A 5 -20.22 -2.73 25.30
N GLN A 6 -20.98 -1.65 25.46
CA GLN A 6 -22.36 -1.68 25.94
C GLN A 6 -23.38 -1.61 24.80
N CYS A 7 -23.24 -0.59 23.94
CA CYS A 7 -24.20 -0.34 22.85
C CYS A 7 -23.72 -0.98 21.54
N VAL A 8 -23.50 -2.29 21.56
CA VAL A 8 -23.01 -3.05 20.42
C VAL A 8 -24.03 -3.16 19.29
N PRO A 9 -23.64 -3.28 18.02
CA PRO A 9 -24.54 -3.30 16.86
C PRO A 9 -25.49 -4.50 16.78
N LYS A 10 -25.18 -5.60 17.49
CA LYS A 10 -26.01 -6.79 17.55
C LYS A 10 -26.33 -7.13 19.00
N ASN A 11 -27.61 -7.23 19.31
CA ASN A 11 -28.12 -7.59 20.65
C ASN A 11 -27.48 -6.79 21.79
N PRO A 12 -27.56 -5.45 21.78
CA PRO A 12 -27.05 -4.66 22.89
C PRO A 12 -27.86 -4.95 24.17
N ASP A 13 -27.17 -5.01 25.31
CA ASP A 13 -27.81 -5.17 26.60
C ASP A 13 -28.43 -3.85 27.05
N CYS A 14 -29.63 -3.57 26.54
CA CYS A 14 -30.34 -2.34 26.86
C CYS A 14 -30.92 -2.35 28.27
N ALA A 15 -31.18 -3.51 28.88
CA ALA A 15 -31.78 -3.61 30.19
C ALA A 15 -30.82 -3.10 31.28
N ASN A 16 -29.52 -3.40 31.14
CA ASN A 16 -28.47 -2.99 32.07
C ASN A 16 -27.70 -1.74 31.59
N CYS A 17 -28.25 -1.00 30.62
CA CYS A 17 -27.60 0.19 30.08
C CYS A 17 -27.88 1.41 30.94
N ILE A 18 -26.85 2.18 31.32
CA ILE A 18 -26.98 3.41 32.12
C ILE A 18 -27.83 4.47 31.45
N PHE A 19 -28.05 4.39 30.14
CA PHE A 19 -28.88 5.34 29.36
C PHE A 19 -30.28 4.80 29.07
N THR A 20 -30.73 3.70 29.66
CA THR A 20 -32.03 3.08 29.37
C THR A 20 -33.18 4.06 29.38
N ASN A 21 -33.27 4.90 30.40
CA ASN A 21 -34.35 5.87 30.59
C ASN A 21 -34.31 7.05 29.62
N SER A 22 -33.13 7.39 29.08
CA SER A 22 -32.94 8.55 28.19
C SER A 22 -32.64 8.16 26.74
N CYS A 23 -32.54 6.84 26.44
CA CYS A 23 -32.15 6.35 25.14
C CYS A 23 -33.27 6.51 24.10
N ALA A 24 -33.12 7.45 23.15
CA ALA A 24 -34.10 7.70 22.09
C ALA A 24 -34.32 6.44 21.18
N ALA A 25 -33.29 5.62 20.96
CA ALA A 25 -33.43 4.38 20.19
C ALA A 25 -34.34 3.36 20.87
N LEU A 26 -34.22 3.23 22.20
CA LEU A 26 -35.06 2.32 22.99
C LEU A 26 -36.49 2.84 23.08
N GLN A 27 -36.67 4.14 23.42
CA GLN A 27 -37.99 4.77 23.50
C GLN A 27 -38.76 4.70 22.18
N LYS A 28 -38.07 4.87 21.03
CA LYS A 28 -38.65 4.78 19.68
C LYS A 28 -38.71 3.37 19.12
N LYS A 29 -38.36 2.32 19.89
CA LYS A 29 -38.31 0.91 19.47
C LYS A 29 -37.45 0.69 18.19
N LYS A 30 -36.36 1.45 18.04
CA LYS A 30 -35.49 1.41 16.85
C LYS A 30 -34.12 0.80 17.11
N VAL A 31 -33.90 0.15 18.24
CA VAL A 31 -32.61 -0.46 18.61
C VAL A 31 -32.10 -1.41 17.53
N ALA A 32 -32.96 -2.28 17.01
CA ALA A 32 -32.58 -3.23 15.96
C ALA A 32 -32.25 -2.59 14.59
N GLN A 33 -32.69 -1.32 14.39
CA GLN A 33 -32.46 -0.59 13.14
C GLN A 33 -31.23 0.33 13.21
N LEU A 34 -30.64 0.47 14.39
CA LEU A 34 -29.51 1.36 14.66
C LEU A 34 -28.28 0.52 15.09
N PRO A 35 -27.06 0.97 14.80
CA PRO A 35 -26.74 2.09 13.90
C PRO A 35 -27.15 1.80 12.45
N VAL A 36 -27.56 2.83 11.72
CA VAL A 36 -27.85 2.69 10.28
C VAL A 36 -26.57 2.25 9.57
N LYS A 37 -26.56 1.04 9.03
CA LYS A 37 -25.40 0.52 8.30
C LYS A 37 -25.31 1.23 6.95
N SER A 38 -24.23 1.95 6.71
CA SER A 38 -23.90 2.41 5.36
C SER A 38 -23.74 1.23 4.41
N LYS A 39 -24.04 1.44 3.12
CA LYS A 39 -23.80 0.43 2.07
C LYS A 39 -22.35 -0.01 2.17
N LYS A 40 -22.10 -1.34 2.10
CA LYS A 40 -20.72 -1.87 2.03
C LYS A 40 -20.00 -1.23 0.85
N ILE A 41 -18.93 -0.51 1.13
CA ILE A 41 -18.08 0.06 0.08
C ILE A 41 -17.39 -1.11 -0.63
N LYS A 42 -17.46 -1.13 -1.97
CA LYS A 42 -16.73 -2.13 -2.76
C LYS A 42 -15.24 -1.89 -2.56
N VAL A 43 -14.52 -2.91 -2.08
CA VAL A 43 -13.07 -2.87 -1.94
C VAL A 43 -12.46 -2.98 -3.34
N LYS A 44 -11.64 -1.99 -3.73
CA LYS A 44 -10.91 -2.01 -4.99
C LYS A 44 -9.61 -2.79 -4.83
N THR A 45 -9.33 -3.73 -5.72
CA THR A 45 -8.02 -4.39 -5.80
C THR A 45 -7.13 -3.62 -6.77
N ARG A 46 -5.87 -3.38 -6.40
CA ARG A 46 -4.84 -2.71 -7.21
C ARG A 46 -3.57 -3.56 -7.16
N PHE A 47 -2.82 -3.57 -8.26
CA PHE A 47 -1.54 -4.27 -8.37
C PHE A 47 -0.42 -3.25 -8.48
N PHE A 48 0.49 -3.29 -7.54
CA PHE A 48 1.65 -2.41 -7.44
C PHE A 48 2.91 -3.21 -7.70
N THR A 49 3.58 -2.89 -8.81
CA THR A 49 4.88 -3.45 -9.16
C THR A 49 5.94 -2.39 -8.93
N TYR A 50 6.66 -2.49 -7.81
CA TYR A 50 7.78 -1.62 -7.50
C TYR A 50 9.05 -2.09 -8.16
N LEU A 51 9.76 -1.18 -8.83
CA LEU A 51 11.02 -1.43 -9.51
C LEU A 51 12.17 -0.92 -8.65
N VAL A 52 12.94 -1.86 -8.11
CA VAL A 52 14.13 -1.58 -7.31
C VAL A 52 15.32 -1.60 -8.26
N PHE A 53 15.67 -0.45 -8.80
CA PHE A 53 16.83 -0.29 -9.65
C PHE A 53 18.12 -0.45 -8.85
N GLU A 54 19.12 -1.05 -9.47
CA GLU A 54 20.47 -1.17 -8.91
C GLU A 54 21.49 -0.90 -10.03
N ASP A 55 22.31 0.13 -9.81
CA ASP A 55 23.42 0.46 -10.69
C ASP A 55 24.75 -0.19 -10.24
N GLU A 56 25.83 0.06 -10.99
CA GLU A 56 27.15 -0.54 -10.73
C GLU A 56 27.81 -0.07 -9.43
N VAL A 57 27.34 1.05 -8.85
CA VAL A 57 27.82 1.60 -7.58
C VAL A 57 26.80 1.40 -6.44
N HIS A 58 25.84 0.49 -6.64
CA HIS A 58 24.77 0.14 -5.68
C HIS A 58 23.85 1.29 -5.29
N ASN A 59 23.61 2.25 -6.18
CA ASN A 59 22.55 3.24 -6.02
C ASN A 59 21.20 2.71 -6.54
N THR A 60 20.13 3.31 -6.04
CA THR A 60 18.76 3.03 -6.48
C THR A 60 17.99 4.30 -6.81
N LEU A 61 16.85 4.17 -7.48
CA LEU A 61 15.94 5.29 -7.75
C LEU A 61 14.82 5.31 -6.73
N ILE A 62 14.56 6.50 -6.18
CA ILE A 62 13.45 6.78 -5.28
C ILE A 62 12.72 8.03 -5.77
N GLN A 63 11.40 7.99 -5.68
CA GLN A 63 10.54 9.11 -6.03
C GLN A 63 9.60 9.46 -4.87
N LYS A 64 9.21 10.74 -4.79
CA LYS A 64 8.22 11.20 -3.81
C LYS A 64 6.82 11.14 -4.42
N ARG A 65 5.84 10.59 -3.69
CA ARG A 65 4.43 10.61 -4.11
C ARG A 65 3.85 12.01 -3.92
N THR A 66 3.66 12.72 -5.02
CA THR A 66 3.14 14.10 -5.04
C THR A 66 1.65 14.18 -5.35
N GLN A 67 1.04 13.09 -5.84
CA GLN A 67 -0.38 13.03 -6.13
C GLN A 67 -1.18 12.70 -4.86
N LYS A 68 -2.32 13.40 -4.67
CA LYS A 68 -3.24 13.14 -3.56
C LYS A 68 -3.75 11.69 -3.61
N GLY A 69 -3.78 11.02 -2.45
CA GLY A 69 -4.20 9.63 -2.34
C GLY A 69 -3.49 8.92 -1.20
N ILE A 70 -3.44 7.58 -1.27
CA ILE A 70 -2.69 6.80 -0.28
C ILE A 70 -1.21 7.18 -0.33
N TRP A 71 -0.59 7.27 0.85
CA TRP A 71 0.85 7.51 1.02
C TRP A 71 1.35 8.84 0.42
N TYR A 72 0.46 9.82 0.30
CA TYR A 72 0.82 11.17 -0.14
C TYR A 72 1.98 11.74 0.69
N ASN A 73 2.95 12.36 0.03
CA ASN A 73 4.20 12.88 0.59
C ASN A 73 5.20 11.83 1.12
N LEU A 74 4.91 10.54 1.08
CA LEU A 74 5.90 9.49 1.35
C LEU A 74 6.72 9.19 0.10
N TYR A 75 7.85 8.52 0.31
CA TYR A 75 8.73 8.07 -0.76
C TYR A 75 8.41 6.62 -1.18
N GLU A 76 8.75 6.29 -2.41
CA GLU A 76 8.57 4.95 -2.97
C GLU A 76 9.59 4.69 -4.08
N PHE A 77 9.77 3.42 -4.42
CA PHE A 77 10.45 3.03 -5.66
C PHE A 77 9.60 3.40 -6.88
N PRO A 78 10.17 3.54 -8.09
CA PRO A 78 9.38 3.66 -9.32
C PRO A 78 8.31 2.58 -9.38
N LEU A 79 7.06 2.98 -9.68
CA LEU A 79 5.86 2.16 -9.57
C LEU A 79 5.21 1.97 -10.93
N LEU A 80 4.95 0.71 -11.27
CA LEU A 80 4.01 0.34 -12.33
C LEU A 80 2.71 -0.11 -11.67
N GLU A 81 1.63 0.65 -11.85
CA GLU A 81 0.30 0.29 -11.37
C GLU A 81 -0.51 -0.32 -12.51
N THR A 82 -1.06 -1.52 -12.28
CA THR A 82 -1.81 -2.28 -13.28
C THR A 82 -3.06 -2.91 -12.67
N GLU A 83 -3.90 -3.50 -13.53
CA GLU A 83 -5.09 -4.25 -13.10
C GLU A 83 -4.78 -5.73 -12.80
N THR A 84 -3.64 -6.22 -13.27
CA THR A 84 -3.21 -7.62 -13.12
C THR A 84 -1.72 -7.68 -12.78
N ASN A 85 -1.27 -8.87 -12.35
CA ASN A 85 0.14 -9.15 -12.18
C ASN A 85 0.89 -9.14 -13.53
N LEU A 86 2.11 -8.62 -13.53
CA LEU A 86 2.95 -8.49 -14.71
C LEU A 86 3.92 -9.68 -14.86
N SER A 87 4.18 -10.08 -16.11
CA SER A 87 5.31 -10.96 -16.47
C SER A 87 6.60 -10.15 -16.62
N THR A 88 7.74 -10.84 -16.66
CA THR A 88 9.06 -10.20 -16.86
C THR A 88 9.11 -9.39 -18.16
N ASP A 89 8.59 -9.97 -19.27
CA ASP A 89 8.58 -9.31 -20.58
C ASP A 89 7.72 -8.04 -20.55
N ALA A 90 6.53 -8.11 -19.94
CA ALA A 90 5.65 -6.97 -19.80
C ALA A 90 6.28 -5.85 -18.94
N ILE A 91 7.06 -6.21 -17.91
CA ILE A 91 7.79 -5.23 -17.09
C ILE A 91 8.88 -4.55 -17.93
N SER A 92 9.68 -5.31 -18.69
CA SER A 92 10.71 -4.76 -19.57
C SER A 92 10.12 -3.74 -20.55
N ASP A 93 9.03 -4.08 -21.22
CA ASP A 93 8.33 -3.19 -22.15
C ASP A 93 7.80 -1.92 -21.47
N LEU A 94 7.25 -2.05 -20.26
CA LEU A 94 6.71 -0.91 -19.52
C LEU A 94 7.80 0.00 -18.97
N ILE A 95 8.96 -0.53 -18.56
CA ILE A 95 10.11 0.29 -18.16
C ILE A 95 10.51 1.20 -19.30
N HIS A 96 10.71 0.66 -20.50
CA HIS A 96 11.09 1.46 -21.67
C HIS A 96 10.05 2.51 -22.07
N LYS A 97 8.76 2.25 -21.81
CA LYS A 97 7.66 3.16 -22.19
C LYS A 97 7.34 4.23 -21.15
N GLN A 98 7.46 3.92 -19.87
CA GLN A 98 6.95 4.76 -18.77
C GLN A 98 8.04 5.31 -17.87
N ILE A 99 9.17 4.63 -17.76
CA ILE A 99 10.28 5.03 -16.91
C ILE A 99 11.44 5.42 -17.82
N LEU A 100 11.70 6.73 -17.87
CA LEU A 100 12.76 7.30 -18.71
C LEU A 100 14.13 7.02 -18.07
N ILE A 101 14.66 5.82 -18.25
CA ILE A 101 16.04 5.48 -17.95
C ILE A 101 16.80 5.31 -19.26
N GLU A 102 17.98 5.94 -19.36
CA GLU A 102 18.87 5.80 -20.53
C GLU A 102 19.80 4.58 -20.40
N ASN A 103 19.88 4.03 -19.18
CA ASN A 103 20.74 2.91 -18.87
C ASN A 103 20.25 1.62 -19.54
N LYS A 104 21.20 0.83 -20.05
CA LYS A 104 20.91 -0.52 -20.55
C LYS A 104 20.51 -1.43 -19.38
N ILE A 105 19.36 -2.08 -19.49
CA ILE A 105 18.91 -3.10 -18.54
C ILE A 105 19.77 -4.36 -18.73
N LEU A 106 20.36 -4.86 -17.65
CA LEU A 106 21.19 -6.06 -17.62
C LEU A 106 20.40 -7.28 -17.16
N ASP A 107 19.50 -7.09 -16.17
CA ASP A 107 18.72 -8.17 -15.58
C ASP A 107 17.44 -7.65 -14.94
N ILE A 108 16.38 -8.46 -14.97
CA ILE A 108 15.12 -8.21 -14.28
C ILE A 108 14.74 -9.48 -13.55
N SER A 109 14.64 -9.40 -12.23
CA SER A 109 14.29 -10.54 -11.38
C SER A 109 13.32 -10.14 -10.29
N ARG A 110 12.52 -11.08 -9.79
CA ARG A 110 11.54 -10.82 -8.74
C ARG A 110 12.18 -11.04 -7.37
N PHE A 111 11.95 -10.09 -6.43
CA PHE A 111 12.35 -10.25 -5.04
C PHE A 111 11.41 -11.17 -4.26
N ASN A 112 10.10 -10.98 -4.39
CA ASN A 112 9.11 -11.78 -3.66
C ASN A 112 8.33 -12.71 -4.58
N GLU A 113 8.43 -14.00 -4.38
CA GLU A 113 7.67 -15.01 -5.14
C GLU A 113 6.17 -14.94 -4.86
N THR A 114 5.83 -14.71 -3.59
CA THR A 114 4.44 -14.57 -3.15
C THR A 114 4.02 -13.10 -3.10
N VAL A 115 2.76 -12.84 -3.46
CA VAL A 115 2.19 -11.48 -3.41
C VAL A 115 2.15 -10.96 -1.97
N MET A 116 2.62 -9.74 -1.76
CA MET A 116 2.45 -9.03 -0.49
C MET A 116 1.11 -8.27 -0.53
N VAL A 117 0.12 -8.73 0.25
CA VAL A 117 -1.20 -8.09 0.28
C VAL A 117 -1.27 -7.07 1.41
N HIS A 118 -1.37 -5.78 1.05
CA HIS A 118 -1.59 -4.70 2.01
C HIS A 118 -3.05 -4.26 1.97
N LYS A 119 -3.79 -4.50 3.06
CA LYS A 119 -5.22 -4.22 3.16
C LYS A 119 -5.45 -2.85 3.76
N LEU A 120 -6.13 -1.99 3.01
CA LEU A 120 -6.64 -0.69 3.44
C LEU A 120 -8.16 -0.74 3.50
N THR A 121 -8.80 0.23 4.16
CA THR A 121 -10.28 0.26 4.37
C THR A 121 -11.07 0.10 3.08
N HIS A 122 -10.62 0.69 1.98
CA HIS A 122 -11.37 0.75 0.72
C HIS A 122 -10.63 0.10 -0.46
N GLN A 123 -9.44 -0.44 -0.23
CA GLN A 123 -8.65 -1.06 -1.29
C GLN A 123 -7.67 -2.10 -0.75
N HIS A 124 -7.43 -3.14 -1.54
CA HIS A 124 -6.36 -4.10 -1.31
C HIS A 124 -5.27 -3.88 -2.33
N LEU A 125 -4.03 -3.77 -1.87
CA LEU A 125 -2.87 -3.61 -2.72
C LEU A 125 -2.14 -4.95 -2.80
N ASN A 126 -2.03 -5.49 -4.00
CA ASN A 126 -1.18 -6.64 -4.29
C ASN A 126 0.17 -6.11 -4.74
N ILE A 127 1.21 -6.32 -3.94
CA ILE A 127 2.51 -5.67 -4.09
C ILE A 127 3.57 -6.69 -4.46
N TYR A 128 4.32 -6.37 -5.51
CA TYR A 128 5.50 -7.08 -5.95
C TYR A 128 6.69 -6.12 -6.02
N PHE A 129 7.86 -6.60 -5.61
CA PHE A 129 9.14 -5.91 -5.79
C PHE A 129 9.95 -6.64 -6.84
N TRP A 130 10.51 -5.89 -7.78
CA TRP A 130 11.33 -6.40 -8.84
C TRP A 130 12.68 -5.70 -8.84
N LYS A 131 13.75 -6.48 -8.84
CA LYS A 131 15.11 -5.98 -9.03
C LYS A 131 15.35 -5.73 -10.50
N VAL A 132 15.87 -4.56 -10.83
CA VAL A 132 16.26 -4.17 -12.19
C VAL A 132 17.70 -3.71 -12.15
N ARG A 133 18.63 -4.55 -12.60
CA ARG A 133 20.03 -4.18 -12.70
C ARG A 133 20.29 -3.45 -14.01
N VAL A 134 21.04 -2.35 -13.93
CA VAL A 134 21.35 -1.51 -15.07
C VAL A 134 22.86 -1.29 -15.20
N ALA A 135 23.34 -1.09 -16.44
CA ALA A 135 24.73 -0.74 -16.71
C ALA A 135 24.97 0.75 -16.43
N GLY A 136 26.18 1.07 -15.93
CA GLY A 136 26.58 2.42 -15.60
C GLY A 136 25.87 2.97 -14.36
N GLN A 137 25.96 4.28 -14.15
CA GLN A 137 25.34 4.96 -13.01
C GLN A 137 23.97 5.51 -13.35
N LEU A 138 23.03 5.41 -12.41
CA LEU A 138 21.68 5.95 -12.54
C LEU A 138 21.70 7.47 -12.38
N SER A 139 21.13 8.19 -13.34
CA SER A 139 20.86 9.62 -13.19
C SER A 139 19.85 9.83 -12.07
N GLY A 140 20.22 10.58 -11.04
CA GLY A 140 19.38 10.76 -9.84
C GLY A 140 19.37 9.57 -8.88
N GLY A 141 20.26 8.60 -9.07
CA GLY A 141 20.46 7.48 -8.15
C GLY A 141 20.92 7.95 -6.76
N ILE A 142 20.45 7.30 -5.71
CA ILE A 142 20.82 7.59 -4.33
C ILE A 142 21.31 6.33 -3.61
N ASP A 143 22.24 6.48 -2.69
CA ASP A 143 22.80 5.39 -1.90
C ASP A 143 21.81 4.90 -0.83
N TRP A 144 21.96 3.64 -0.40
CA TRP A 144 21.04 3.00 0.56
C TRP A 144 21.07 3.65 1.97
N LYS A 145 22.17 4.29 2.38
CA LYS A 145 22.20 5.03 3.66
C LYS A 145 21.27 6.24 3.62
N SER A 146 21.21 6.90 2.46
CA SER A 146 20.31 8.03 2.22
C SER A 146 18.86 7.54 2.05
N VAL A 147 18.63 6.43 1.36
CA VAL A 147 17.31 5.80 1.24
C VAL A 147 16.71 5.52 2.62
N LYS A 148 17.45 4.88 3.53
CA LYS A 148 16.97 4.51 4.88
C LYS A 148 16.54 5.69 5.75
N LYS A 149 16.91 6.92 5.40
CA LYS A 149 16.51 8.15 6.13
C LYS A 149 15.18 8.73 5.61
N LEU A 150 14.66 8.23 4.49
CA LEU A 150 13.44 8.76 3.90
C LEU A 150 12.19 8.12 4.52
N PRO A 151 11.06 8.85 4.64
CA PRO A 151 9.82 8.31 5.13
C PRO A 151 9.11 7.48 4.05
N PHE A 152 8.99 6.18 4.28
CA PHE A 152 8.29 5.23 3.42
C PHE A 152 6.98 4.73 4.03
N PRO A 153 6.02 4.27 3.20
CA PRO A 153 4.94 3.40 3.67
C PRO A 153 5.51 2.15 4.35
N ILE A 154 4.83 1.67 5.39
CA ILE A 154 5.30 0.54 6.21
C ILE A 154 5.66 -0.70 5.39
N VAL A 155 4.94 -0.98 4.30
CA VAL A 155 5.20 -2.13 3.43
C VAL A 155 6.53 -2.01 2.69
N ILE A 156 6.90 -0.80 2.25
CA ILE A 156 8.19 -0.53 1.59
C ILE A 156 9.31 -0.50 2.64
N HIS A 157 9.07 0.14 3.80
CA HIS A 157 10.02 0.15 4.90
C HIS A 157 10.40 -1.27 5.33
N ASN A 158 9.41 -2.14 5.55
CA ASN A 158 9.65 -3.54 5.93
C ASN A 158 10.42 -4.31 4.85
N PHE A 159 10.17 -4.03 3.56
CA PHE A 159 10.92 -4.62 2.46
C PHE A 159 12.40 -4.19 2.51
N ILE A 160 12.68 -2.89 2.67
CA ILE A 160 14.07 -2.35 2.75
C ILE A 160 14.84 -2.96 3.92
N GLU A 161 14.19 -3.14 5.07
CA GLU A 161 14.81 -3.75 6.25
C GLU A 161 15.06 -5.27 6.07
N ALA A 162 14.15 -5.97 5.40
CA ALA A 162 14.26 -7.41 5.18
C ALA A 162 15.41 -7.77 4.22
N GLU A 163 15.59 -6.99 3.16
CA GLU A 163 16.61 -7.22 2.13
C GLU A 163 18.03 -6.79 2.56
N ARG A 164 18.18 -6.10 3.69
CA ARG A 164 19.49 -5.71 4.27
C ARG A 164 20.41 -4.97 3.29
N PHE A 165 19.83 -4.08 2.49
CA PHE A 165 20.61 -3.21 1.59
C PHE A 165 21.63 -2.33 2.34
#